data_e7006e62eaaa2fafb7aca38ca7755c1b
#
_entry.id   e7006e62eaaa2fafb7aca38ca7755c1b
#
_cell.length_a   1.000
_cell.length_b   1.000
_cell.length_c   1.000
_cell.angle_alpha   90.00
_cell.angle_beta   90.00
_cell.angle_gamma   90.00
#
_symmetry.space_group_name_H-M   'P 1'
#
loop_
_entity.id
_entity.type
_entity.pdbx_description
1 polymer ?
#
loop_
_entity_poly.entity_id
_entity_poly.type
_entity_poly.pdbx_seq_one_letter_code
_entity_poly.pdbx_strand_id
1 'polypeptide(L)'
;MGERMDKRIRFYIYWILGFVFLGACAPGDKEDVYTEMRAFEDFSHINGDSVAIVPRKVRLKAFQKMEEAKDSLVKYNYLAMTLKTYLITSQLDSAQIVIQQIHDFIERQHSSSQMADLESECFNMKGNIFARVGNMDSAEICFRKAYELRMRGTRIEVVPDILMNLADANNRLGKLDIGQLGIGELY
;
A
#
# COMPACT_ATOMS: atom_id res chain seq x y z
N MET A 1 35.95 -52.75 -9.49
CA MET A 1 34.66 -53.28 -9.02
C MET A 1 33.73 -52.07 -8.81
N GLY A 2 32.93 -51.74 -9.81
CA GLY A 2 31.99 -50.62 -9.74
C GLY A 2 30.60 -51.18 -9.57
N GLU A 3 30.04 -51.05 -8.35
CA GLU A 3 28.66 -51.40 -8.06
C GLU A 3 27.70 -50.53 -8.89
N ARG A 4 26.97 -51.16 -9.81
CA ARG A 4 25.88 -50.49 -10.50
C ARG A 4 24.72 -50.31 -9.53
N MET A 5 24.53 -49.09 -9.07
CA MET A 5 23.41 -48.70 -8.28
C MET A 5 22.09 -49.06 -8.98
N ASP A 6 21.19 -49.76 -8.26
CA ASP A 6 19.94 -50.33 -8.75
C ASP A 6 19.07 -49.20 -9.35
N LYS A 7 18.47 -49.49 -10.55
CA LYS A 7 17.59 -48.54 -11.26
C LYS A 7 16.43 -48.07 -10.39
N ARG A 8 15.95 -48.88 -9.43
CA ARG A 8 14.89 -48.51 -8.48
C ARG A 8 15.36 -47.44 -7.49
N ILE A 9 16.62 -47.54 -6.99
CA ILE A 9 17.20 -46.55 -6.07
C ILE A 9 17.40 -45.21 -6.78
N ARG A 10 17.86 -45.23 -8.04
CA ARG A 10 17.94 -43.99 -8.87
C ARG A 10 16.60 -43.34 -9.05
N PHE A 11 15.53 -44.09 -9.31
CA PHE A 11 14.18 -43.56 -9.49
C PHE A 11 13.66 -42.91 -8.19
N TYR A 12 13.91 -43.52 -7.03
CA TYR A 12 13.55 -42.91 -5.75
C TYR A 12 14.35 -41.65 -5.41
N ILE A 13 15.64 -41.62 -5.75
CA ILE A 13 16.47 -40.40 -5.56
C ILE A 13 15.99 -39.26 -6.43
N TYR A 14 15.65 -39.50 -7.69
CA TYR A 14 15.08 -38.47 -8.57
C TYR A 14 13.68 -38.04 -8.14
N TRP A 15 12.90 -38.96 -7.59
CA TRP A 15 11.55 -38.64 -7.06
C TRP A 15 11.63 -37.79 -5.80
N ILE A 16 12.54 -38.09 -4.88
CA ILE A 16 12.79 -37.30 -3.66
C ILE A 16 13.41 -35.93 -4.02
N LEU A 17 14.37 -35.86 -4.93
CA LEU A 17 14.95 -34.61 -5.40
C LEU A 17 13.92 -33.75 -6.16
N GLY A 18 13.05 -34.35 -6.95
CA GLY A 18 11.96 -33.66 -7.63
C GLY A 18 10.94 -33.07 -6.65
N PHE A 19 10.64 -33.76 -5.54
CA PHE A 19 9.75 -33.24 -4.50
C PHE A 19 10.37 -32.12 -3.67
N VAL A 20 11.68 -32.14 -3.45
CA VAL A 20 12.39 -31.08 -2.73
C VAL A 20 12.45 -29.79 -3.56
N PHE A 21 12.49 -29.88 -4.89
CA PHE A 21 12.46 -28.69 -5.77
C PHE A 21 11.04 -28.12 -6.01
N LEU A 22 9.97 -28.92 -5.82
CA LEU A 22 8.60 -28.45 -5.93
C LEU A 22 8.08 -27.82 -4.62
N GLY A 23 8.78 -28.02 -3.50
CA GLY A 23 8.43 -27.42 -2.21
C GLY A 23 9.08 -26.05 -1.94
N ALA A 24 9.92 -25.53 -2.84
CA ALA A 24 10.68 -24.30 -2.62
C ALA A 24 10.04 -23.03 -3.25
N CYS A 25 8.85 -23.15 -3.85
CA CYS A 25 8.01 -22.01 -4.23
C CYS A 25 6.65 -22.15 -3.57
N ALA A 26 6.60 -22.18 -2.26
CA ALA A 26 5.43 -21.65 -1.58
C ALA A 26 5.40 -20.15 -1.93
N PRO A 27 4.29 -19.62 -2.48
CA PRO A 27 4.10 -18.18 -2.53
C PRO A 27 4.15 -17.75 -1.07
N GLY A 28 5.25 -17.11 -0.67
CA GLY A 28 5.37 -16.52 0.66
C GLY A 28 4.17 -15.62 0.83
N ASP A 29 3.40 -15.86 1.88
CA ASP A 29 2.08 -15.32 2.13
C ASP A 29 2.07 -13.81 1.94
N LYS A 30 1.61 -13.35 0.76
CA LYS A 30 1.31 -11.94 0.52
C LYS A 30 0.23 -11.45 1.50
N GLU A 31 -0.59 -12.36 1.99
CA GLU A 31 -1.59 -12.14 3.04
C GLU A 31 -0.93 -11.78 4.38
N ASP A 32 0.22 -12.33 4.68
CA ASP A 32 0.96 -12.07 5.93
C ASP A 32 1.52 -10.63 5.97
N VAL A 33 1.97 -10.11 4.83
CA VAL A 33 2.48 -8.73 4.71
C VAL A 33 1.37 -7.71 4.95
N TYR A 34 0.20 -7.90 4.35
CA TYR A 34 -0.95 -7.01 4.58
C TYR A 34 -1.50 -7.14 6.00
N THR A 35 -1.37 -8.31 6.61
CA THR A 35 -1.72 -8.54 8.02
C THR A 35 -0.76 -7.81 8.95
N GLU A 36 0.56 -7.86 8.70
CA GLU A 36 1.55 -7.06 9.43
C GLU A 36 1.34 -5.56 9.23
N MET A 37 1.00 -5.13 8.02
CA MET A 37 0.70 -3.73 7.73
C MET A 37 -0.57 -3.27 8.43
N ARG A 38 -1.65 -4.05 8.42
CA ARG A 38 -2.87 -3.77 9.18
C ARG A 38 -2.59 -3.71 10.68
N ALA A 39 -1.86 -4.67 11.23
CA ALA A 39 -1.47 -4.65 12.63
C ALA A 39 -0.62 -3.40 12.98
N PHE A 40 0.18 -2.90 12.04
CA PHE A 40 0.93 -1.66 12.22
C PHE A 40 0.01 -0.42 12.11
N GLU A 41 -0.93 -0.42 11.18
CA GLU A 41 -1.97 0.61 11.05
C GLU A 41 -2.88 0.60 12.27
N ASP A 42 -3.35 -0.57 12.72
CA ASP A 42 -4.17 -0.75 13.93
C ASP A 42 -3.42 -0.30 15.18
N PHE A 43 -2.13 -0.61 15.31
CA PHE A 43 -1.29 -0.09 16.38
C PHE A 43 -1.20 1.44 16.32
N SER A 44 -1.19 2.02 15.12
CA SER A 44 -1.25 3.47 14.94
C SER A 44 -2.62 4.06 15.28
N HIS A 45 -3.70 3.27 15.18
CA HIS A 45 -5.07 3.66 15.51
C HIS A 45 -5.46 3.36 16.97
N ILE A 46 -5.07 2.18 17.52
CA ILE A 46 -5.40 1.74 18.89
C ILE A 46 -4.75 2.64 19.94
N ASN A 47 -3.55 3.12 19.67
CA ASN A 47 -2.96 4.15 20.52
C ASN A 47 -3.42 5.55 20.12
N GLY A 48 -4.64 5.68 19.58
CA GLY A 48 -5.45 6.82 19.14
C GLY A 48 -4.75 8.14 18.87
N ASP A 49 -3.63 8.26 19.48
CA ASP A 49 -2.73 9.39 19.54
C ASP A 49 -1.39 9.09 18.85
N SER A 50 -1.13 7.83 18.44
CA SER A 50 0.25 7.45 18.15
C SER A 50 0.82 8.08 16.90
N VAL A 51 0.04 8.27 15.85
CA VAL A 51 0.52 8.98 14.65
C VAL A 51 0.53 10.49 14.89
N ALA A 52 -0.44 11.00 15.65
CA ALA A 52 -0.52 12.43 16.00
C ALA A 52 0.47 12.80 17.12
N ILE A 53 0.65 11.95 18.12
CA ILE A 53 1.52 12.22 19.29
C ILE A 53 2.96 11.82 19.03
N VAL A 54 3.22 10.73 18.28
CA VAL A 54 4.58 10.23 18.02
C VAL A 54 4.87 9.93 16.53
N PRO A 55 4.58 10.86 15.61
CA PRO A 55 4.75 10.61 14.17
C PRO A 55 6.18 10.22 13.81
N ARG A 56 7.18 10.77 14.53
CA ARG A 56 8.59 10.41 14.34
C ARG A 56 8.88 8.95 14.69
N LYS A 57 8.28 8.42 15.77
CA LYS A 57 8.47 7.03 16.20
C LYS A 57 7.84 6.06 15.21
N VAL A 58 6.64 6.37 14.72
CA VAL A 58 5.94 5.60 13.70
C VAL A 58 6.77 5.56 12.41
N ARG A 59 7.29 6.71 11.97
CA ARG A 59 8.12 6.82 10.77
C ARG A 59 9.42 6.02 10.90
N LEU A 60 10.12 6.10 12.04
CA LEU A 60 11.34 5.31 12.27
C LEU A 60 11.06 3.82 12.21
N LYS A 61 9.94 3.36 12.79
CA LYS A 61 9.54 1.95 12.72
C LYS A 61 9.20 1.51 11.29
N ALA A 62 8.53 2.37 10.52
CA ALA A 62 8.25 2.10 9.10
C ALA A 62 9.54 1.97 8.29
N PHE A 63 10.53 2.85 8.49
CA PHE A 63 11.84 2.73 7.83
C PHE A 63 12.59 1.46 8.25
N GLN A 64 12.58 1.09 9.52
CA GLN A 64 13.18 -0.15 9.98
C GLN A 64 12.54 -1.35 9.26
N LYS A 65 11.21 -1.42 9.22
CA LYS A 65 10.48 -2.48 8.53
C LYS A 65 10.76 -2.49 7.02
N MET A 66 10.91 -1.33 6.41
CA MET A 66 11.30 -1.20 5.01
C MET A 66 12.68 -1.82 4.74
N GLU A 67 13.66 -1.63 5.65
CA GLU A 67 15.00 -2.21 5.51
C GLU A 67 15.00 -3.73 5.72
N GLU A 68 14.16 -4.25 6.62
CA GLU A 68 13.98 -5.67 6.88
C GLU A 68 13.28 -6.41 5.73
N ALA A 69 12.46 -5.70 4.95
CA ALA A 69 11.65 -6.29 3.89
C ALA A 69 12.50 -6.75 2.70
N LYS A 70 12.29 -7.99 2.25
CA LYS A 70 12.96 -8.57 1.07
C LYS A 70 12.23 -8.27 -0.23
N ASP A 71 10.92 -8.15 -0.17
CA ASP A 71 10.07 -7.86 -1.32
C ASP A 71 10.00 -6.35 -1.56
N SER A 72 10.17 -5.93 -2.81
CA SER A 72 10.18 -4.52 -3.17
C SER A 72 8.81 -3.85 -2.98
N LEU A 73 7.70 -4.55 -3.27
CA LEU A 73 6.36 -4.01 -3.04
C LEU A 73 6.12 -3.75 -1.55
N VAL A 74 6.58 -4.67 -0.69
CA VAL A 74 6.52 -4.51 0.77
C VAL A 74 7.31 -3.27 1.22
N LYS A 75 8.52 -3.08 0.69
CA LYS A 75 9.34 -1.89 0.98
C LYS A 75 8.59 -0.60 0.67
N TYR A 76 8.00 -0.52 -0.51
CA TYR A 76 7.30 0.69 -0.94
C TYR A 76 5.97 0.89 -0.21
N ASN A 77 5.31 -0.17 0.25
CA ASN A 77 4.16 -0.04 1.14
C ASN A 77 4.57 0.56 2.51
N TYR A 78 5.66 0.09 3.14
CA TYR A 78 6.18 0.73 4.35
C TYR A 78 6.61 2.18 4.11
N LEU A 79 7.18 2.48 2.95
CA LEU A 79 7.51 3.85 2.59
C LEU A 79 6.24 4.72 2.48
N ALA A 80 5.17 4.21 1.87
CA ALA A 80 3.87 4.91 1.79
C ALA A 80 3.29 5.22 3.18
N MET A 81 3.45 4.35 4.17
CA MET A 81 3.00 4.60 5.54
C MET A 81 3.68 5.82 6.18
N THR A 82 4.87 6.21 5.72
CA THR A 82 5.54 7.41 6.20
C THR A 82 4.84 8.70 5.75
N LEU A 83 4.08 8.67 4.64
CA LEU A 83 3.39 9.84 4.08
C LEU A 83 2.45 10.51 5.08
N LYS A 84 1.63 9.70 5.80
CA LYS A 84 0.73 10.21 6.83
C LYS A 84 1.49 10.95 7.93
N THR A 85 2.68 10.44 8.31
CA THR A 85 3.52 11.09 9.34
C THR A 85 4.11 12.42 8.87
N TYR A 86 4.48 12.51 7.59
CA TYR A 86 4.96 13.76 7.00
C TYR A 86 3.85 14.80 6.89
N LEU A 87 2.63 14.38 6.54
CA LEU A 87 1.47 15.27 6.52
C LEU A 87 1.17 15.83 7.92
N ILE A 88 1.11 14.98 8.95
CA ILE A 88 0.82 15.42 10.33
C ILE A 88 1.88 16.40 10.84
N THR A 89 3.15 16.18 10.47
CA THR A 89 4.26 17.07 10.85
C THR A 89 4.46 18.25 9.89
N SER A 90 3.55 18.45 8.93
CA SER A 90 3.61 19.52 7.92
C SER A 90 4.91 19.54 7.08
N GLN A 91 5.56 18.38 6.94
CA GLN A 91 6.77 18.21 6.12
C GLN A 91 6.38 17.87 4.68
N LEU A 92 5.70 18.81 4.00
CA LEU A 92 5.09 18.55 2.70
C LEU A 92 6.11 18.23 1.60
N ASP A 93 7.28 18.87 1.61
CA ASP A 93 8.34 18.57 0.64
C ASP A 93 8.85 17.13 0.78
N SER A 94 9.02 16.66 2.02
CA SER A 94 9.40 15.27 2.28
C SER A 94 8.33 14.29 1.81
N ALA A 95 7.05 14.62 1.99
CA ALA A 95 5.94 13.82 1.49
C ALA A 95 5.96 13.75 -0.05
N GLN A 96 6.21 14.86 -0.74
CA GLN A 96 6.31 14.90 -2.21
C GLN A 96 7.47 14.04 -2.73
N ILE A 97 8.64 14.08 -2.07
CA ILE A 97 9.78 13.22 -2.43
C ILE A 97 9.42 11.74 -2.31
N VAL A 98 8.75 11.36 -1.23
CA VAL A 98 8.31 9.96 -1.03
C VAL A 98 7.28 9.55 -2.09
N ILE A 99 6.32 10.41 -2.41
CA ILE A 99 5.33 10.16 -3.48
C ILE A 99 6.05 9.92 -4.81
N GLN A 100 7.06 10.73 -5.15
CA GLN A 100 7.81 10.58 -6.38
C GLN A 100 8.58 9.25 -6.42
N GLN A 101 9.23 8.88 -5.33
CA GLN A 101 9.94 7.59 -5.22
C GLN A 101 9.01 6.40 -5.44
N ILE A 102 7.81 6.44 -4.88
CA ILE A 102 6.80 5.40 -5.05
C ILE A 102 6.30 5.37 -6.50
N HIS A 103 6.04 6.53 -7.09
CA HIS A 103 5.63 6.66 -8.49
C HIS A 103 6.67 6.05 -9.44
N ASP A 104 7.95 6.41 -9.27
CA ASP A 104 9.06 5.88 -10.06
C ASP A 104 9.21 4.35 -9.91
N PHE A 105 8.85 3.81 -8.75
CA PHE A 105 8.80 2.36 -8.57
C PHE A 105 7.65 1.73 -9.35
N ILE A 106 6.43 2.28 -9.24
CA ILE A 106 5.23 1.77 -9.90
C ILE A 106 5.41 1.75 -11.42
N GLU A 107 5.96 2.82 -12.00
CA GLU A 107 6.19 2.93 -13.45
C GLU A 107 7.10 1.82 -14.02
N ARG A 108 7.98 1.26 -13.19
CA ARG A 108 8.89 0.18 -13.56
C ARG A 108 8.31 -1.22 -13.34
N GLN A 109 7.10 -1.32 -12.80
CA GLN A 109 6.45 -2.58 -12.49
C GLN A 109 5.33 -2.91 -13.49
N HIS A 110 4.98 -4.19 -13.56
CA HIS A 110 3.75 -4.59 -14.25
C HIS A 110 2.53 -4.18 -13.44
N SER A 111 1.48 -3.73 -14.13
CA SER A 111 0.22 -3.38 -13.50
C SER A 111 -0.38 -4.57 -12.74
N SER A 112 -0.76 -4.34 -11.49
CA SER A 112 -1.43 -5.32 -10.64
C SER A 112 -2.38 -4.62 -9.68
N SER A 113 -3.30 -5.38 -9.07
CA SER A 113 -4.20 -4.83 -8.05
C SER A 113 -3.44 -4.25 -6.85
N GLN A 114 -2.33 -4.86 -6.47
CA GLN A 114 -1.48 -4.38 -5.39
C GLN A 114 -0.73 -3.07 -5.75
N MET A 115 -0.34 -2.90 -7.02
CA MET A 115 0.19 -1.63 -7.51
C MET A 115 -0.89 -0.55 -7.53
N ALA A 116 -2.12 -0.92 -7.90
CA ALA A 116 -3.25 0.01 -7.84
C ALA A 116 -3.53 0.48 -6.39
N ASP A 117 -3.39 -0.39 -5.40
CA ASP A 117 -3.50 -0.01 -3.99
C ASP A 117 -2.43 1.01 -3.57
N LEU A 118 -1.18 0.77 -3.94
CA LEU A 118 -0.06 1.64 -3.61
C LEU A 118 -0.18 3.00 -4.32
N GLU A 119 -0.56 3.00 -5.60
CA GLU A 119 -0.79 4.21 -6.39
C GLU A 119 -1.97 5.02 -5.83
N SER A 120 -3.05 4.33 -5.42
CA SER A 120 -4.20 4.94 -4.75
C SER A 120 -3.79 5.71 -3.50
N GLU A 121 -2.95 5.12 -2.66
CA GLU A 121 -2.45 5.77 -1.45
C GLU A 121 -1.66 7.05 -1.80
N CYS A 122 -0.80 7.01 -2.82
CA CYS A 122 -0.07 8.18 -3.28
C CYS A 122 -0.99 9.30 -3.75
N PHE A 123 -2.03 8.98 -4.53
CA PHE A 123 -3.00 9.98 -4.97
C PHE A 123 -3.82 10.54 -3.81
N ASN A 124 -4.25 9.71 -2.85
CA ASN A 124 -4.94 10.16 -1.65
C ASN A 124 -4.06 11.14 -0.84
N MET A 125 -2.79 10.80 -0.62
CA MET A 125 -1.86 11.69 0.08
C MET A 125 -1.57 12.98 -0.71
N LYS A 126 -1.46 12.91 -2.03
CA LYS A 126 -1.30 14.08 -2.90
C LYS A 126 -2.51 15.00 -2.84
N GLY A 127 -3.72 14.42 -2.80
CA GLY A 127 -4.96 15.17 -2.56
C GLY A 127 -4.94 15.89 -1.21
N ASN A 128 -4.52 15.23 -0.15
CA ASN A 128 -4.37 15.84 1.17
C ASN A 128 -3.35 16.99 1.18
N ILE A 129 -2.24 16.89 0.43
CA ILE A 129 -1.28 17.98 0.28
C ILE A 129 -1.96 19.19 -0.39
N PHE A 130 -2.65 18.98 -1.52
CA PHE A 130 -3.35 20.05 -2.22
C PHE A 130 -4.44 20.69 -1.36
N ALA A 131 -5.22 19.90 -0.63
CA ALA A 131 -6.23 20.41 0.29
C ALA A 131 -5.64 21.32 1.38
N ARG A 132 -4.46 20.95 1.91
CA ARG A 132 -3.76 21.77 2.92
C ARG A 132 -3.24 23.10 2.41
N VAL A 133 -2.85 23.16 1.14
CA VAL A 133 -2.40 24.42 0.52
C VAL A 133 -3.57 25.20 -0.10
N GLY A 134 -4.81 24.74 0.09
CA GLY A 134 -6.03 25.41 -0.37
C GLY A 134 -6.39 25.17 -1.84
N ASN A 135 -5.67 24.31 -2.55
CA ASN A 135 -5.97 23.97 -3.95
C ASN A 135 -6.98 22.81 -4.01
N MET A 136 -8.26 23.14 -3.78
CA MET A 136 -9.32 22.14 -3.70
C MET A 136 -9.64 21.47 -5.03
N ASP A 137 -9.48 22.14 -6.16
CA ASP A 137 -9.70 21.53 -7.49
C ASP A 137 -8.68 20.40 -7.74
N SER A 138 -7.39 20.66 -7.46
CA SER A 138 -6.37 19.62 -7.57
C SER A 138 -6.56 18.51 -6.52
N ALA A 139 -7.03 18.82 -5.33
CA ALA A 139 -7.34 17.85 -4.29
C ALA A 139 -8.46 16.91 -4.75
N GLU A 140 -9.56 17.47 -5.28
CA GLU A 140 -10.69 16.69 -5.80
C GLU A 140 -10.27 15.72 -6.90
N ILE A 141 -9.49 16.19 -7.88
CA ILE A 141 -8.95 15.35 -8.97
C ILE A 141 -8.11 14.19 -8.39
N CYS A 142 -7.26 14.47 -7.41
CA CYS A 142 -6.43 13.45 -6.78
C CYS A 142 -7.26 12.42 -6.00
N PHE A 143 -8.24 12.86 -5.22
CA PHE A 143 -9.10 11.94 -4.45
C PHE A 143 -9.96 11.07 -5.36
N ARG A 144 -10.49 11.62 -6.47
CA ARG A 144 -11.21 10.85 -7.49
C ARG A 144 -10.33 9.78 -8.10
N LYS A 145 -9.10 10.13 -8.47
CA LYS A 145 -8.12 9.18 -9.00
C LYS A 145 -7.75 8.11 -7.98
N ALA A 146 -7.58 8.48 -6.71
CA ALA A 146 -7.36 7.54 -5.62
C ALA A 146 -8.49 6.53 -5.49
N TYR A 147 -9.76 7.00 -5.55
CA TYR A 147 -10.94 6.15 -5.52
C TYR A 147 -10.96 5.14 -6.68
N GLU A 148 -10.79 5.62 -7.93
CA GLU A 148 -10.76 4.76 -9.12
C GLU A 148 -9.69 3.67 -9.06
N LEU A 149 -8.51 4.01 -8.54
CA LEU A 149 -7.41 3.07 -8.35
C LEU A 149 -7.74 2.06 -7.25
N ARG A 150 -8.32 2.52 -6.13
CA ARG A 150 -8.70 1.67 -5.01
C ARG A 150 -9.74 0.62 -5.40
N MET A 151 -10.70 0.99 -6.24
CA MET A 151 -11.70 0.06 -6.78
C MET A 151 -11.11 -1.04 -7.67
N ARG A 152 -9.89 -0.87 -8.17
CA ARG A 152 -9.12 -1.89 -8.90
C ARG A 152 -8.12 -2.65 -8.03
N GLY A 153 -7.95 -2.20 -6.81
CA GLY A 153 -7.04 -2.77 -5.81
C GLY A 153 -7.65 -3.96 -5.06
N THR A 154 -6.98 -4.34 -4.00
CA THR A 154 -7.39 -5.41 -3.07
C THR A 154 -7.89 -4.87 -1.74
N ARG A 155 -7.61 -3.60 -1.43
CA ARG A 155 -7.87 -2.95 -0.12
C ARG A 155 -9.08 -2.03 -0.20
N ILE A 156 -10.24 -2.60 -0.48
CA ILE A 156 -11.50 -1.84 -0.58
C ILE A 156 -12.00 -1.30 0.77
N GLU A 157 -11.50 -1.83 1.88
CA GLU A 157 -11.87 -1.38 3.23
C GLU A 157 -11.48 0.07 3.53
N VAL A 158 -10.54 0.65 2.78
CA VAL A 158 -10.14 2.07 2.93
C VAL A 158 -10.86 3.00 1.98
N VAL A 159 -11.81 2.51 1.18
CA VAL A 159 -12.64 3.34 0.27
C VAL A 159 -13.41 4.43 1.03
N PRO A 160 -14.02 4.17 2.21
CA PRO A 160 -14.75 5.19 2.96
C PRO A 160 -13.89 6.42 3.28
N ASP A 161 -12.61 6.25 3.63
CA ASP A 161 -11.70 7.35 3.95
C ASP A 161 -11.44 8.24 2.72
N ILE A 162 -11.27 7.61 1.55
CA ILE A 162 -11.06 8.34 0.28
C ILE A 162 -12.34 9.10 -0.11
N LEU A 163 -13.50 8.48 0.03
CA LEU A 163 -14.78 9.11 -0.26
C LEU A 163 -15.06 10.29 0.68
N MET A 164 -14.68 10.18 1.96
CA MET A 164 -14.82 11.27 2.92
C MET A 164 -13.95 12.47 2.50
N ASN A 165 -12.70 12.23 2.10
CA ASN A 165 -11.81 13.27 1.60
C ASN A 165 -12.36 13.93 0.33
N LEU A 166 -12.90 13.13 -0.61
CA LEU A 166 -13.52 13.61 -1.83
C LEU A 166 -14.78 14.43 -1.55
N ALA A 167 -15.61 14.00 -0.60
CA ALA A 167 -16.80 14.73 -0.18
C ALA A 167 -16.44 16.07 0.46
N ASP A 168 -15.41 16.14 1.33
CA ASP A 168 -14.93 17.40 1.91
C ASP A 168 -14.42 18.36 0.83
N ALA A 169 -13.63 17.86 -0.14
CA ALA A 169 -13.16 18.69 -1.26
C ALA A 169 -14.31 19.23 -2.09
N ASN A 170 -15.30 18.41 -2.43
CA ASN A 170 -16.50 18.84 -3.19
C ASN A 170 -17.33 19.85 -2.41
N ASN A 171 -17.51 19.64 -1.10
CA ASN A 171 -18.23 20.60 -0.25
C ASN A 171 -17.54 21.97 -0.25
N ARG A 172 -16.22 22.00 -0.13
CA ARG A 172 -15.44 23.26 -0.16
C ARG A 172 -15.46 23.93 -1.53
N LEU A 173 -15.65 23.18 -2.61
CA LEU A 173 -15.82 23.69 -3.97
C LEU A 173 -17.26 24.12 -4.26
N GLY A 174 -18.21 23.93 -3.32
CA GLY A 174 -19.63 24.18 -3.55
C GLY A 174 -20.30 23.18 -4.50
N LYS A 175 -19.65 22.05 -4.77
CA LYS A 175 -20.15 20.95 -5.62
C LYS A 175 -20.94 19.96 -4.75
N LEU A 176 -22.09 20.34 -4.24
CA LEU A 176 -22.88 19.55 -3.25
C LEU A 176 -23.68 18.38 -3.86
N ASP A 177 -23.45 17.99 -5.09
CA ASP A 177 -24.22 16.89 -5.68
C ASP A 177 -23.67 15.51 -5.22
N ILE A 178 -24.18 15.06 -4.06
CA ILE A 178 -23.89 13.76 -3.45
C ILE A 178 -24.23 12.59 -4.40
N GLY A 179 -25.14 12.80 -5.36
CA GLY A 179 -25.52 11.80 -6.37
C GLY A 179 -24.41 11.45 -7.37
N GLN A 180 -23.46 12.34 -7.59
CA GLN A 180 -22.31 12.09 -8.48
C GLN A 180 -21.16 11.31 -7.84
N LEU A 181 -21.18 11.12 -6.53
CA LEU A 181 -20.12 10.41 -5.80
C LEU A 181 -20.22 8.89 -5.90
N GLY A 182 -21.21 8.34 -6.60
CA GLY A 182 -21.40 6.88 -6.71
C GLY A 182 -21.73 6.18 -5.38
N ILE A 183 -22.02 6.96 -4.31
CA ILE A 183 -22.35 6.42 -2.98
C ILE A 183 -23.72 5.69 -2.99
N GLY A 184 -24.58 5.97 -3.99
CA GLY A 184 -25.88 5.33 -4.14
C GLY A 184 -25.86 3.85 -4.54
N GLU A 185 -24.73 3.32 -4.97
CA GLU A 185 -24.59 1.91 -5.39
C GLU A 185 -23.91 1.02 -4.34
N LEU A 186 -23.54 1.57 -3.16
CA LEU A 186 -22.85 0.85 -2.09
C LEU A 186 -23.78 0.36 -0.95
N TYR A 187 -25.12 0.52 -1.11
CA TYR A 187 -26.12 0.02 -0.16
C TYR A 187 -27.14 -0.87 -0.84
#